data_1d167e3187635b2d0a736f0fcdfaaea4
#
_entry.id   1d167e3187635b2d0a736f0fcdfaaea4
#
_cell.length_a   1.000
_cell.length_b   1.000
_cell.length_c   1.000
_cell.angle_alpha   90.00
_cell.angle_beta   90.00
_cell.angle_gamma   90.00
#
_symmetry.space_group_name_H-M   'P 1'
#
loop_
_entity.id
_entity.type
_entity.pdbx_description
1 polymer ?
#
loop_
_entity_poly.entity_id
_entity_poly.type
_entity_poly.pdbx_seq_one_letter_code
_entity_poly.pdbx_strand_id
1 'polypeptide(L)'
;MRRRLYWLLPDVESARRTADDLLLARIEDRHMHFLARRGTDLRSLHEASVLQKTDVRHAAGRGLVLGALIGALSAWVMTEFPLPGLELHQGGVLMVIFFGVGFGVFASTLVGTSVPNSKLKRFADDIEQGKILLIVDVPLSRVEEIQERVQRAHPEAAWHGIEATVPAFP
;
A
#
# COMPACT_ATOMS: atom_id res chain seq x y z
N MET A 1 -15.75 -8.02 7.98
CA MET A 1 -14.38 -7.49 8.10
C MET A 1 -13.40 -8.54 7.61
N ARG A 2 -12.36 -8.14 6.85
CA ARG A 2 -11.29 -9.03 6.41
C ARG A 2 -10.04 -8.79 7.24
N ARG A 3 -9.19 -9.79 7.32
CA ARG A 3 -7.87 -9.75 7.95
C ARG A 3 -6.81 -10.10 6.91
N ARG A 4 -5.68 -9.46 7.03
CA ARG A 4 -4.51 -9.69 6.18
C ARG A 4 -3.52 -10.55 6.93
N LEU A 5 -3.18 -11.69 6.34
CA LEU A 5 -2.25 -12.66 6.87
C LEU A 5 -0.95 -12.59 6.07
N TYR A 6 0.17 -12.80 6.74
CA TYR A 6 1.49 -12.74 6.13
C TYR A 6 2.27 -14.02 6.36
N TRP A 7 2.79 -14.60 5.29
CA TRP A 7 3.75 -15.70 5.31
C TRP A 7 4.96 -15.39 4.47
N LEU A 8 6.11 -15.84 4.93
CA LEU A 8 7.35 -15.77 4.19
C LEU A 8 7.70 -17.17 3.69
N LEU A 9 7.83 -17.30 2.38
CA LEU A 9 8.06 -18.56 1.68
C LEU A 9 9.50 -18.59 1.14
N PRO A 10 10.17 -19.73 1.14
CA PRO A 10 11.58 -19.80 0.76
C PRO A 10 11.84 -19.52 -0.72
N ASP A 11 10.92 -19.89 -1.61
CA ASP A 11 11.08 -19.80 -3.05
C ASP A 11 9.75 -19.73 -3.82
N VAL A 12 9.82 -19.54 -5.14
CA VAL A 12 8.68 -19.43 -6.05
C VAL A 12 7.87 -20.75 -6.10
N GLU A 13 8.53 -21.87 -5.99
CA GLU A 13 7.85 -23.19 -6.07
C GLU A 13 7.00 -23.44 -4.83
N SER A 14 7.51 -23.10 -3.64
CA SER A 14 6.74 -23.11 -2.40
C SER A 14 5.58 -22.11 -2.46
N ALA A 15 5.80 -20.91 -3.02
CA ALA A 15 4.75 -19.92 -3.21
C ALA A 15 3.62 -20.44 -4.10
N ARG A 16 3.97 -21.14 -5.17
CA ARG A 16 2.99 -21.72 -6.09
C ARG A 16 2.17 -22.84 -5.44
N ARG A 17 2.83 -23.78 -4.76
CA ARG A 17 2.14 -24.85 -4.03
C ARG A 17 1.18 -24.30 -2.97
N THR A 18 1.62 -23.29 -2.23
CA THR A 18 0.77 -22.62 -1.23
C THR A 18 -0.42 -21.90 -1.87
N ALA A 19 -0.21 -21.27 -3.05
CA ALA A 19 -1.30 -20.65 -3.81
C ALA A 19 -2.34 -21.68 -4.25
N ASP A 20 -1.89 -22.80 -4.82
CA ASP A 20 -2.77 -23.89 -5.28
C ASP A 20 -3.61 -24.45 -4.11
N ASP A 21 -3.01 -24.68 -2.94
CA ASP A 21 -3.72 -25.14 -1.75
C ASP A 21 -4.73 -24.12 -1.22
N LEU A 22 -4.42 -22.82 -1.29
CA LEU A 22 -5.35 -21.76 -0.92
C LEU A 22 -6.51 -21.64 -1.90
N LEU A 23 -6.28 -21.85 -3.22
CA LEU A 23 -7.34 -21.93 -4.22
C LEU A 23 -8.27 -23.12 -3.93
N LEU A 24 -7.73 -24.28 -3.59
CA LEU A 24 -8.52 -25.44 -3.16
C LEU A 24 -9.30 -25.16 -1.87
N ALA A 25 -8.80 -24.30 -1.00
CA ALA A 25 -9.50 -23.80 0.17
C ALA A 25 -10.54 -22.71 -0.16
N ARG A 26 -10.81 -22.44 -1.45
CA ARG A 26 -11.75 -21.42 -1.93
C ARG A 26 -11.35 -20.00 -1.52
N ILE A 27 -10.07 -19.72 -1.43
CA ILE A 27 -9.55 -18.36 -1.39
C ILE A 27 -9.35 -17.95 -2.85
N GLU A 28 -10.05 -16.90 -3.26
CA GLU A 28 -9.95 -16.40 -4.63
C GLU A 28 -8.57 -15.77 -4.87
N ASP A 29 -8.03 -15.96 -6.06
CA ASP A 29 -6.72 -15.48 -6.49
C ASP A 29 -6.53 -13.97 -6.25
N ARG A 30 -7.58 -13.16 -6.49
CA ARG A 30 -7.58 -11.71 -6.19
C ARG A 30 -7.34 -11.34 -4.72
N HIS A 31 -7.41 -12.29 -3.80
CA HIS A 31 -7.16 -12.12 -2.37
C HIS A 31 -5.79 -12.63 -1.94
N MET A 32 -5.03 -13.15 -2.88
CA MET A 32 -3.65 -13.59 -2.68
C MET A 32 -2.71 -12.68 -3.46
N HIS A 33 -1.69 -12.15 -2.79
CA HIS A 33 -0.73 -11.26 -3.41
C HIS A 33 0.67 -11.68 -3.02
N PHE A 34 1.55 -11.74 -4.00
CA PHE A 34 2.93 -12.17 -3.82
C PHE A 34 3.88 -11.00 -4.03
N LEU A 35 4.82 -10.85 -3.12
CA LEU A 35 5.88 -9.85 -3.23
C LEU A 35 7.24 -10.57 -3.22
N ALA A 36 7.97 -10.40 -4.30
CA ALA A 36 9.30 -10.94 -4.49
C ALA A 36 10.29 -9.84 -4.86
N ARG A 37 11.57 -10.17 -4.90
CA ARG A 37 12.62 -9.30 -5.40
C ARG A 37 12.32 -8.89 -6.85
N ARG A 38 12.69 -7.67 -7.23
CA ARG A 38 12.54 -7.18 -8.61
C ARG A 38 13.27 -8.12 -9.59
N GLY A 39 12.55 -8.51 -10.65
CA GLY A 39 13.07 -9.42 -11.68
C GLY A 39 12.88 -10.91 -11.37
N THR A 40 12.28 -11.28 -10.25
CA THR A 40 11.84 -12.65 -10.00
C THR A 40 10.62 -12.94 -10.86
N ASP A 41 10.70 -14.01 -11.67
CA ASP A 41 9.56 -14.48 -12.46
C ASP A 41 8.58 -15.23 -11.55
N LEU A 42 7.50 -14.55 -11.16
CA LEU A 42 6.41 -15.13 -10.37
C LEU A 42 5.45 -15.98 -11.21
N ARG A 43 5.66 -16.08 -12.53
CA ARG A 43 4.82 -16.82 -13.48
C ARG A 43 3.34 -16.44 -13.40
N SER A 44 2.49 -17.38 -12.97
CA SER A 44 1.05 -17.18 -12.85
C SER A 44 0.59 -16.55 -11.52
N LEU A 45 1.50 -16.28 -10.59
CA LEU A 45 1.15 -15.73 -9.28
C LEU A 45 0.82 -14.22 -9.38
N HIS A 46 -0.23 -13.78 -8.72
CA HIS A 46 -0.63 -12.37 -8.68
C HIS A 46 0.38 -11.53 -7.89
N GLU A 47 1.13 -10.72 -8.61
CA GLU A 47 2.08 -9.79 -7.99
C GLU A 47 1.33 -8.69 -7.21
N ALA A 48 1.83 -8.34 -6.02
CA ALA A 48 1.28 -7.25 -5.22
C ALA A 48 1.29 -5.93 -6.00
N SER A 49 0.18 -5.19 -5.98
CA SER A 49 0.05 -3.92 -6.70
C SER A 49 0.96 -2.83 -6.12
N VAL A 50 1.22 -1.76 -6.90
CA VAL A 50 2.00 -0.60 -6.44
C VAL A 50 1.43 -0.01 -5.15
N LEU A 51 0.10 0.07 -5.04
CA LEU A 51 -0.59 0.57 -3.83
C LEU A 51 -0.36 -0.32 -2.60
N GLN A 52 -0.07 -1.60 -2.79
CA GLN A 52 0.25 -2.55 -1.71
C GLN A 52 1.73 -2.54 -1.36
N LYS A 53 2.60 -2.30 -2.36
CA LYS A 53 4.05 -2.25 -2.22
C LYS A 53 4.57 -0.94 -1.64
N THR A 54 3.82 0.16 -1.78
CA THR A 54 4.28 1.53 -1.47
C THR A 54 3.34 2.27 -0.53
N ASP A 55 3.86 3.30 0.12
CA ASP A 55 3.11 4.17 1.04
C ASP A 55 2.37 5.32 0.33
N VAL A 56 2.02 5.16 -0.94
CA VAL A 56 1.34 6.18 -1.77
C VAL A 56 0.14 6.81 -1.06
N ARG A 57 -0.68 5.99 -0.39
CA ARG A 57 -1.91 6.48 0.27
C ARG A 57 -1.62 7.39 1.45
N HIS A 58 -0.64 7.03 2.29
CA HIS A 58 -0.20 7.87 3.40
C HIS A 58 0.49 9.14 2.88
N ALA A 59 1.27 9.01 1.82
CA ALA A 59 1.91 10.14 1.17
C ALA A 59 0.87 11.12 0.59
N ALA A 60 -0.13 10.63 -0.13
CA ALA A 60 -1.20 11.47 -0.68
C ALA A 60 -1.98 12.21 0.42
N GLY A 61 -2.32 11.52 1.53
CA GLY A 61 -2.99 12.16 2.67
C GLY A 61 -2.15 13.26 3.33
N ARG A 62 -0.84 13.01 3.52
CA ARG A 62 0.09 14.05 4.02
C ARG A 62 0.21 15.21 3.03
N GLY A 63 0.29 14.90 1.72
CA GLY A 63 0.35 15.89 0.67
C GLY A 63 -0.88 16.79 0.61
N LEU A 64 -2.07 16.24 0.86
CA LEU A 64 -3.31 17.00 0.95
C LEU A 64 -3.25 18.02 2.08
N VAL A 65 -2.88 17.59 3.29
CA VAL A 65 -2.80 18.48 4.45
C VAL A 65 -1.73 19.55 4.26
N LEU A 66 -0.51 19.18 3.88
CA LEU A 66 0.59 20.12 3.66
C LEU A 66 0.29 21.07 2.51
N GLY A 67 -0.28 20.56 1.41
CA GLY A 67 -0.67 21.37 0.26
C GLY A 67 -1.77 22.38 0.60
N ALA A 68 -2.75 21.98 1.44
CA ALA A 68 -3.78 22.90 1.93
C ALA A 68 -3.19 24.02 2.81
N LEU A 69 -2.28 23.67 3.72
CA LEU A 69 -1.62 24.64 4.59
C LEU A 69 -0.76 25.64 3.81
N ILE A 70 0.05 25.13 2.87
CA ILE A 70 0.90 25.98 2.01
C ILE A 70 0.02 26.84 1.10
N GLY A 71 -1.03 26.27 0.50
CA GLY A 71 -1.97 27.01 -0.33
C GLY A 71 -2.69 28.12 0.43
N ALA A 72 -3.15 27.84 1.66
CA ALA A 72 -3.79 28.83 2.52
C ALA A 72 -2.83 29.95 2.93
N LEU A 73 -1.59 29.59 3.33
CA LEU A 73 -0.55 30.57 3.67
C LEU A 73 -0.20 31.44 2.47
N SER A 74 -0.04 30.84 1.28
CA SER A 74 0.25 31.59 0.06
C SER A 74 -0.88 32.54 -0.30
N ALA A 75 -2.13 32.11 -0.22
CA ALA A 75 -3.31 32.95 -0.47
C ALA A 75 -3.38 34.11 0.54
N TRP A 76 -3.09 33.85 1.82
CA TRP A 76 -3.05 34.90 2.85
C TRP A 76 -1.95 35.92 2.57
N VAL A 77 -0.74 35.47 2.25
CA VAL A 77 0.37 36.38 1.89
C VAL A 77 0.02 37.23 0.67
N MET A 78 -0.59 36.64 -0.36
CA MET A 78 -0.97 37.37 -1.59
C MET A 78 -2.12 38.38 -1.36
N THR A 79 -2.96 38.16 -0.34
CA THR A 79 -4.00 39.16 0.06
C THR A 79 -3.46 40.28 0.87
N GLU A 80 -2.50 40.04 1.77
CA GLU A 80 -1.88 41.07 2.60
C GLU A 80 -0.84 41.91 1.83
N PHE A 81 -0.14 41.28 0.89
CA PHE A 81 0.89 41.87 0.05
C PHE A 81 0.58 41.72 -1.44
N PRO A 82 -0.48 42.39 -1.95
CA PRO A 82 -0.90 42.24 -3.33
C PRO A 82 0.19 42.68 -4.30
N LEU A 83 0.46 41.90 -5.30
CA LEU A 83 1.32 42.29 -6.41
C LEU A 83 0.59 43.32 -7.30
N PRO A 84 1.25 44.33 -7.85
CA PRO A 84 0.62 45.29 -8.73
C PRO A 84 -0.08 44.62 -9.91
N GLY A 85 -1.38 44.83 -10.03
CA GLY A 85 -2.21 44.23 -11.08
C GLY A 85 -2.71 42.81 -10.79
N LEU A 86 -2.42 42.22 -9.62
CA LEU A 86 -2.89 40.92 -9.20
C LEU A 86 -3.61 41.02 -7.83
N GLU A 87 -4.85 41.47 -7.89
CA GLU A 87 -5.72 41.51 -6.70
C GLU A 87 -6.49 40.21 -6.61
N LEU A 88 -6.27 39.48 -5.53
CA LEU A 88 -6.99 38.21 -5.30
C LEU A 88 -8.40 38.49 -4.73
N HIS A 89 -9.40 38.21 -5.55
CA HIS A 89 -10.80 38.13 -5.09
C HIS A 89 -11.04 36.77 -4.41
N GLN A 90 -12.17 36.61 -3.71
CA GLN A 90 -12.51 35.35 -3.00
C GLN A 90 -12.33 34.08 -3.85
N GLY A 91 -12.71 34.15 -5.13
CA GLY A 91 -12.49 33.03 -6.07
C GLY A 91 -11.01 32.74 -6.33
N GLY A 92 -10.16 33.77 -6.39
CA GLY A 92 -8.71 33.61 -6.54
C GLY A 92 -8.06 32.97 -5.33
N VAL A 93 -8.48 33.35 -4.11
CA VAL A 93 -8.03 32.71 -2.86
C VAL A 93 -8.31 31.21 -2.86
N LEU A 94 -9.55 30.82 -3.21
CA LEU A 94 -9.94 29.42 -3.29
C LEU A 94 -9.13 28.65 -4.36
N MET A 95 -8.86 29.29 -5.50
CA MET A 95 -8.02 28.69 -6.55
C MET A 95 -6.59 28.42 -6.07
N VAL A 96 -5.96 29.38 -5.37
CA VAL A 96 -4.60 29.19 -4.83
C VAL A 96 -4.56 28.03 -3.84
N ILE A 97 -5.55 27.92 -2.96
CA ILE A 97 -5.66 26.80 -2.02
C ILE A 97 -5.84 25.47 -2.78
N PHE A 98 -6.74 25.45 -3.74
CA PHE A 98 -7.01 24.25 -4.55
C PHE A 98 -5.77 23.77 -5.32
N PHE A 99 -5.02 24.68 -5.95
CA PHE A 99 -3.77 24.35 -6.60
C PHE A 99 -2.70 23.88 -5.61
N GLY A 100 -2.62 24.48 -4.43
CA GLY A 100 -1.75 24.04 -3.35
C GLY A 100 -2.04 22.60 -2.94
N VAL A 101 -3.32 22.26 -2.72
CA VAL A 101 -3.76 20.89 -2.42
C VAL A 101 -3.40 19.94 -3.55
N GLY A 102 -3.75 20.26 -4.79
CA GLY A 102 -3.49 19.42 -5.95
C GLY A 102 -2.00 19.13 -6.14
N PHE A 103 -1.18 20.18 -6.06
CA PHE A 103 0.28 20.05 -6.15
C PHE A 103 0.87 19.26 -4.97
N GLY A 104 0.39 19.49 -3.75
CA GLY A 104 0.83 18.76 -2.57
C GLY A 104 0.53 17.26 -2.67
N VAL A 105 -0.69 16.89 -3.09
CA VAL A 105 -1.05 15.50 -3.34
C VAL A 105 -0.18 14.90 -4.44
N PHE A 106 -0.03 15.59 -5.56
CA PHE A 106 0.77 15.11 -6.70
C PHE A 106 2.23 14.86 -6.31
N ALA A 107 2.89 15.87 -5.74
CA ALA A 107 4.29 15.77 -5.33
C ALA A 107 4.52 14.68 -4.27
N SER A 108 3.65 14.63 -3.25
CA SER A 108 3.74 13.59 -2.21
C SER A 108 3.46 12.19 -2.76
N THR A 109 2.58 12.06 -3.74
CA THR A 109 2.32 10.77 -4.39
C THR A 109 3.53 10.28 -5.17
N LEU A 110 4.21 11.17 -5.91
CA LEU A 110 5.45 10.81 -6.63
C LEU A 110 6.54 10.31 -5.66
N VAL A 111 6.71 10.99 -4.52
CA VAL A 111 7.64 10.53 -3.48
C VAL A 111 7.16 9.20 -2.89
N GLY A 112 5.86 9.08 -2.59
CA GLY A 112 5.26 7.89 -1.99
C GLY A 112 5.38 6.64 -2.84
N THR A 113 5.42 6.76 -4.18
CA THR A 113 5.65 5.61 -5.07
C THR A 113 7.07 5.05 -4.96
N SER A 114 8.02 5.87 -4.57
CA SER A 114 9.42 5.49 -4.41
C SER A 114 9.74 4.91 -3.03
N VAL A 115 8.83 5.09 -2.06
CA VAL A 115 9.02 4.60 -0.68
C VAL A 115 8.32 3.24 -0.53
N PRO A 116 9.06 2.17 -0.20
CA PRO A 116 8.45 0.89 0.13
C PRO A 116 7.46 1.04 1.28
N ASN A 117 6.36 0.29 1.23
CA ASN A 117 5.35 0.29 2.30
C ASN A 117 6.03 0.02 3.65
N SER A 118 5.84 0.93 4.60
CA SER A 118 6.47 0.88 5.92
C SER A 118 6.19 -0.44 6.66
N LYS A 119 5.02 -1.05 6.41
CA LYS A 119 4.65 -2.35 6.96
C LYS A 119 5.44 -3.52 6.34
N LEU A 120 5.89 -3.35 5.10
CA LEU A 120 6.65 -4.36 4.37
C LEU A 120 8.17 -4.22 4.56
N LYS A 121 8.65 -3.10 5.14
CA LYS A 121 10.07 -2.89 5.40
C LYS A 121 10.69 -4.00 6.24
N ARG A 122 9.96 -4.56 7.19
CA ARG A 122 10.42 -5.68 8.03
C ARG A 122 10.75 -6.95 7.24
N PHE A 123 10.25 -7.07 6.01
CA PHE A 123 10.50 -8.20 5.13
C PHE A 123 11.51 -7.89 4.02
N ALA A 124 12.03 -6.66 3.96
CA ALA A 124 12.88 -6.23 2.86
C ALA A 124 14.11 -7.10 2.71
N ASP A 125 14.81 -7.38 3.81
CA ASP A 125 16.04 -8.19 3.80
C ASP A 125 15.77 -9.63 3.36
N ASP A 126 14.65 -10.22 3.80
CA ASP A 126 14.24 -11.56 3.42
C ASP A 126 13.88 -11.64 1.92
N ILE A 127 13.17 -10.62 1.41
CA ILE A 127 12.81 -10.52 -0.01
C ILE A 127 14.07 -10.33 -0.87
N GLU A 128 15.04 -9.52 -0.44
CA GLU A 128 16.33 -9.37 -1.12
C GLU A 128 17.15 -10.66 -1.14
N GLN A 129 17.00 -11.52 -0.12
CA GLN A 129 17.58 -12.86 -0.07
C GLN A 129 16.88 -13.88 -0.98
N GLY A 130 15.81 -13.46 -1.68
CA GLY A 130 15.07 -14.29 -2.64
C GLY A 130 13.85 -14.99 -2.06
N LYS A 131 13.49 -14.75 -0.80
CA LYS A 131 12.24 -15.24 -0.22
C LYS A 131 11.04 -14.48 -0.80
N ILE A 132 9.88 -15.09 -0.73
CA ILE A 132 8.64 -14.54 -1.27
C ILE A 132 7.66 -14.27 -0.14
N LEU A 133 7.18 -13.04 -0.05
CA LEU A 133 6.14 -12.67 0.89
C LEU A 133 4.77 -12.94 0.27
N LEU A 134 4.02 -13.84 0.89
CA LEU A 134 2.62 -14.09 0.60
C LEU A 134 1.73 -13.25 1.53
N ILE A 135 0.82 -12.54 0.92
CA ILE A 135 -0.19 -11.70 1.58
C ILE A 135 -1.57 -12.24 1.20
N VAL A 136 -2.36 -12.65 2.20
CA VAL A 136 -3.71 -13.22 1.96
C VAL A 136 -4.75 -12.43 2.73
N ASP A 137 -5.78 -11.95 2.03
CA ASP A 137 -6.91 -11.23 2.63
C ASP A 137 -8.10 -12.19 2.86
N VAL A 138 -8.33 -12.62 4.10
CA VAL A 138 -9.38 -13.57 4.47
C VAL A 138 -10.47 -12.95 5.35
N PRO A 139 -11.72 -13.46 5.32
CA PRO A 139 -12.74 -13.12 6.30
C PRO A 139 -12.28 -13.47 7.71
N LEU A 140 -12.66 -12.65 8.70
CA LEU A 140 -12.28 -12.87 10.11
C LEU A 140 -12.63 -14.28 10.60
N SER A 141 -13.77 -14.82 10.17
CA SER A 141 -14.25 -16.16 10.56
C SER A 141 -13.41 -17.33 10.03
N ARG A 142 -12.53 -17.08 9.06
CA ARG A 142 -11.72 -18.13 8.43
C ARG A 142 -10.22 -18.00 8.72
N VAL A 143 -9.84 -17.04 9.56
CA VAL A 143 -8.43 -16.75 9.86
C VAL A 143 -7.73 -17.99 10.45
N GLU A 144 -8.29 -18.59 11.49
CA GLU A 144 -7.71 -19.76 12.16
C GLU A 144 -7.65 -20.97 11.22
N GLU A 145 -8.74 -21.23 10.48
CA GLU A 145 -8.82 -22.32 9.49
C GLU A 145 -7.68 -22.22 8.46
N ILE A 146 -7.51 -21.04 7.87
CA ILE A 146 -6.51 -20.83 6.81
C ILE A 146 -5.10 -20.85 7.40
N GLN A 147 -4.89 -20.27 8.57
CA GLN A 147 -3.59 -20.29 9.25
C GLN A 147 -3.16 -21.74 9.53
N GLU A 148 -4.04 -22.55 10.15
CA GLU A 148 -3.73 -23.95 10.46
C GLU A 148 -3.51 -24.79 9.19
N ARG A 149 -4.30 -24.54 8.14
CA ARG A 149 -4.15 -25.24 6.86
C ARG A 149 -2.77 -24.99 6.27
N VAL A 150 -2.36 -23.72 6.12
CA VAL A 150 -1.05 -23.38 5.57
C VAL A 150 0.06 -23.94 6.44
N GLN A 151 -0.03 -23.82 7.76
CA GLN A 151 1.01 -24.28 8.67
C GLN A 151 1.17 -25.81 8.67
N ARG A 152 0.08 -26.55 8.43
CA ARG A 152 0.10 -28.01 8.30
C ARG A 152 0.63 -28.51 6.95
N ALA A 153 0.20 -27.85 5.87
CA ALA A 153 0.56 -28.26 4.51
C ALA A 153 1.95 -27.74 4.08
N HIS A 154 2.33 -26.58 4.61
CA HIS A 154 3.56 -25.86 4.24
C HIS A 154 4.34 -25.45 5.50
N PRO A 155 4.99 -26.40 6.21
CA PRO A 155 5.76 -26.11 7.42
C PRO A 155 6.95 -25.17 7.15
N GLU A 156 7.40 -25.06 5.90
CA GLU A 156 8.43 -24.13 5.44
C GLU A 156 7.95 -22.67 5.36
N ALA A 157 6.62 -22.44 5.36
CA ALA A 157 6.02 -21.11 5.32
C ALA A 157 6.11 -20.44 6.70
N ALA A 158 7.03 -19.51 6.86
CA ALA A 158 7.19 -18.80 8.12
C ALA A 158 6.02 -17.83 8.34
N TRP A 159 5.29 -18.02 9.43
CA TRP A 159 4.16 -17.19 9.85
C TRP A 159 4.64 -15.84 10.43
N HIS A 160 4.09 -14.72 9.94
CA HIS A 160 4.48 -13.37 10.36
C HIS A 160 3.33 -12.49 10.87
N GLY A 161 2.20 -13.11 11.19
CA GLY A 161 1.11 -12.45 11.92
C GLY A 161 -0.06 -11.96 11.06
N ILE A 162 -0.98 -11.31 11.76
CA ILE A 162 -2.27 -10.85 11.23
C ILE A 162 -2.38 -9.35 11.38
N GLU A 163 -2.86 -8.67 10.34
CA GLU A 163 -3.21 -7.26 10.40
C GLU A 163 -4.68 -7.03 10.02
N ALA A 164 -5.25 -5.95 10.55
CA ALA A 164 -6.56 -5.51 10.10
C ALA A 164 -6.44 -4.96 8.68
N THR A 165 -7.23 -5.51 7.76
CA THR A 165 -7.43 -4.87 6.46
C THR A 165 -8.33 -3.67 6.70
N VAL A 166 -7.75 -2.48 6.82
CA VAL A 166 -8.52 -1.24 6.89
C VAL A 166 -8.96 -0.94 5.46
N PRO A 167 -10.27 -1.03 5.14
CA PRO A 167 -10.75 -0.54 3.86
C PRO A 167 -10.43 0.95 3.77
N ALA A 168 -10.04 1.39 2.60
CA ALA A 168 -9.56 2.75 2.42
C ALA A 168 -10.60 3.83 2.62
N PHE A 169 -11.85 3.49 2.55
CA PHE A 169 -13.05 4.27 2.91
C PHE A 169 -14.22 3.31 3.11
N PRO A 170 -15.20 3.65 3.96
CA PRO A 170 -16.46 2.93 4.04
C PRO A 170 -17.23 3.05 2.75
#